data_1d3c50ad199ff6713547b364327c3471
#
_entry.id   1d3c50ad199ff6713547b364327c3471
#
_cell.length_a   1.000
_cell.length_b   1.000
_cell.length_c   1.000
_cell.angle_alpha   90.00
_cell.angle_beta   90.00
_cell.angle_gamma   90.00
#
_symmetry.space_group_name_H-M   'P 1'
#
loop_
_entity.id
_entity.type
_entity.pdbx_description
1 polymer ?
#
loop_
_entity_poly.entity_id
_entity_poly.type
_entity_poly.pdbx_seq_one_letter_code
_entity_poly.pdbx_strand_id
1 'polypeptide(L)' 'MQPLLRYVQWEEDLYSFLEADLEICRSDAQAMADAKPHLIRNAWNAGLTAREAATQIIHAATPEDRPHD' A
#
# COMPACT_ATOMS: atom_id res chain seq x y z
N MET A 1 15.83 3.85 -15.31
CA MET A 1 14.91 2.74 -15.31
C MET A 1 15.00 1.92 -14.04
N GLN A 2 13.86 1.53 -13.48
CA GLN A 2 13.84 0.78 -12.26
C GLN A 2 13.94 -0.69 -12.55
N PRO A 3 14.85 -1.40 -11.92
CA PRO A 3 14.89 -2.85 -12.07
C PRO A 3 13.61 -3.47 -11.52
N LEU A 4 13.15 -4.50 -12.17
CA LEU A 4 11.95 -5.21 -11.72
C LEU A 4 12.14 -5.74 -10.31
N LEU A 5 13.34 -6.21 -9.99
CA LEU A 5 13.62 -6.72 -8.67
C LEU A 5 13.42 -5.66 -7.59
N ARG A 6 13.76 -4.42 -7.92
CA ARG A 6 13.56 -3.35 -6.98
C ARG A 6 12.10 -3.10 -6.72
N TYR A 7 11.28 -3.17 -7.75
CA TYR A 7 9.84 -3.00 -7.59
C TYR A 7 9.26 -4.13 -6.74
N VAL A 8 9.70 -5.36 -6.98
CA VAL A 8 9.22 -6.50 -6.21
C VAL A 8 9.58 -6.35 -4.73
N GLN A 9 10.81 -5.91 -4.46
CA GLN A 9 11.25 -5.70 -3.09
C GLN A 9 10.42 -4.58 -2.43
N TRP A 10 10.20 -3.51 -3.14
CA TRP A 10 9.40 -2.40 -2.66
C TRP A 10 7.98 -2.85 -2.34
N GLU A 11 7.42 -3.69 -3.20
CA GLU A 11 6.08 -4.19 -3.01
C GLU A 11 5.99 -5.11 -1.79
N GLU A 12 7.01 -5.94 -1.59
CA GLU A 12 7.08 -6.79 -0.40
C GLU A 12 7.13 -5.94 0.87
N ASP A 13 7.90 -4.89 0.85
CA ASP A 13 7.97 -3.98 1.98
C ASP A 13 6.63 -3.31 2.23
N LEU A 14 5.95 -2.95 1.16
CA LEU A 14 4.63 -2.35 1.26
C LEU A 14 3.66 -3.29 2.00
N TYR A 15 3.65 -4.55 1.61
CA TYR A 15 2.78 -5.52 2.27
C TYR A 15 3.16 -5.68 3.75
N SER A 16 4.45 -5.66 4.06
CA SER A 16 4.90 -5.78 5.44
C SER A 16 4.40 -4.62 6.29
N PHE A 17 4.43 -3.42 5.75
CA PHE A 17 3.91 -2.27 6.48
C PHE A 17 2.40 -2.36 6.69
N LEU A 18 1.67 -2.84 5.69
CA LEU A 18 0.23 -3.03 5.85
C LEU A 18 -0.08 -4.05 6.93
N GLU A 19 0.67 -5.16 6.93
CA GLU A 19 0.48 -6.19 7.93
C GLU A 19 0.70 -5.63 9.34
N ALA A 20 1.77 -4.87 9.51
CA ALA A 20 2.13 -4.36 10.82
C ALA A 20 1.16 -3.28 11.28
N ASP A 21 0.81 -2.37 10.40
CA ASP A 21 -0.03 -1.24 10.80
C ASP A 21 -1.46 -1.65 11.06
N LEU A 22 -1.97 -2.61 10.32
CA LEU A 22 -3.36 -3.04 10.44
C LEU A 22 -3.52 -4.35 11.18
N GLU A 23 -2.40 -4.99 11.51
CA GLU A 23 -2.41 -6.28 12.20
C GLU A 23 -3.22 -7.31 11.43
N ILE A 24 -2.95 -7.39 10.14
CA ILE A 24 -3.62 -8.32 9.26
C ILE A 24 -2.58 -9.27 8.66
N CYS A 25 -3.03 -10.34 8.04
CA CYS A 25 -2.12 -11.27 7.43
C CYS A 25 -1.75 -10.82 6.02
N ARG A 26 -0.75 -11.51 5.45
CA ARG A 26 -0.24 -11.14 4.13
C ARG A 26 -1.32 -11.21 3.06
N SER A 27 -2.19 -12.20 3.11
CA SER A 27 -3.21 -12.31 2.07
C SER A 27 -4.21 -11.16 2.15
N ASP A 28 -4.51 -10.68 3.35
CA ASP A 28 -5.38 -9.51 3.47
C ASP A 28 -4.68 -8.25 2.97
N ALA A 29 -3.37 -8.14 3.24
CA ALA A 29 -2.60 -7.00 2.75
C ALA A 29 -2.58 -6.99 1.22
N GLN A 30 -2.39 -8.17 0.63
CA GLN A 30 -2.39 -8.27 -0.83
C GLN A 30 -3.76 -7.91 -1.41
N ALA A 31 -4.82 -8.35 -0.73
CA ALA A 31 -6.16 -8.04 -1.21
C ALA A 31 -6.42 -6.54 -1.19
N MET A 32 -5.96 -5.85 -0.16
CA MET A 32 -6.10 -4.39 -0.09
C MET A 32 -5.35 -3.72 -1.22
N ALA A 33 -4.13 -4.16 -1.47
CA ALA A 33 -3.32 -3.59 -2.53
C ALA A 33 -3.93 -3.87 -3.89
N ASP A 34 -4.43 -5.09 -4.08
CA ASP A 34 -5.03 -5.47 -5.36
C ASP A 34 -6.31 -4.70 -5.65
N ALA A 35 -6.98 -4.24 -4.63
CA ALA A 35 -8.19 -3.44 -4.82
C ALA A 35 -7.89 -2.04 -5.34
N LYS A 36 -6.65 -1.58 -5.18
CA LYS A 36 -6.25 -0.25 -5.60
C LYS A 36 -4.95 -0.28 -6.39
N PRO A 37 -4.91 -1.02 -7.49
CA PRO A 37 -3.65 -1.18 -8.23
C PRO A 37 -3.08 0.13 -8.74
N HIS A 38 -3.94 1.09 -9.08
CA HIS A 38 -3.44 2.36 -9.59
C HIS A 38 -2.74 3.18 -8.51
N LEU A 39 -3.14 3.03 -7.24
CA LEU A 39 -2.45 3.72 -6.16
C LEU A 39 -1.02 3.22 -6.03
N ILE A 40 -0.83 1.91 -6.16
CA ILE A 40 0.49 1.32 -6.05
C ILE A 40 1.35 1.80 -7.20
N ARG A 41 0.82 1.77 -8.41
CA ARG A 41 1.57 2.20 -9.58
C ARG A 41 1.94 3.67 -9.47
N ASN A 42 1.00 4.50 -9.08
CA ASN A 42 1.26 5.92 -8.94
C ASN A 42 2.30 6.21 -7.87
N ALA A 43 2.22 5.51 -6.76
CA ALA A 43 3.18 5.68 -5.67
C ALA A 43 4.58 5.30 -6.13
N TRP A 44 4.70 4.18 -6.85
CA TRP A 44 5.99 3.76 -7.37
C TRP A 44 6.55 4.79 -8.33
N ASN A 45 5.71 5.25 -9.26
CA ASN A 45 6.15 6.21 -10.27
C ASN A 45 6.50 7.57 -9.67
N ALA A 46 5.85 7.93 -8.58
CA ALA A 46 6.12 9.19 -7.89
C ALA A 46 7.35 9.12 -7.00
N GLY A 47 7.92 7.94 -6.84
CA GLY A 47 9.12 7.79 -6.01
C GLY A 47 8.83 7.70 -4.52
N LEU A 48 7.61 7.36 -4.14
CA LEU A 48 7.27 7.24 -2.74
C LEU A 48 7.93 6.00 -2.14
N THR A 49 8.21 6.06 -0.86
CA THR A 49 8.71 4.87 -0.17
C THR A 49 7.56 3.88 0.02
N ALA A 50 7.92 2.63 0.32
CA ALA A 50 6.90 1.62 0.59
C ALA A 50 6.02 2.03 1.76
N ARG A 51 6.61 2.66 2.77
CA ARG A 51 5.84 3.11 3.92
C ARG A 51 4.83 4.19 3.53
N GLU A 52 5.24 5.13 2.71
CA GLU A 52 4.34 6.19 2.26
C GLU A 52 3.20 5.60 1.43
N ALA A 53 3.54 4.63 0.57
CA ALA A 53 2.53 3.98 -0.24
C ALA A 53 1.54 3.21 0.64
N ALA A 54 2.04 2.53 1.67
CA ALA A 54 1.17 1.80 2.58
C ALA A 54 0.21 2.76 3.28
N THR A 55 0.70 3.91 3.68
CA THR A 55 -0.15 4.92 4.31
C THR A 55 -1.27 5.36 3.38
N GLN A 56 -0.96 5.57 2.11
CA GLN A 56 -1.99 5.96 1.16
C GLN A 56 -3.04 4.88 0.98
N ILE A 57 -2.62 3.63 0.95
CA ILE A 57 -3.55 2.52 0.79
C ILE A 57 -4.45 2.41 2.01
N ILE A 58 -3.89 2.57 3.19
CA ILE A 58 -4.67 2.51 4.42
C ILE A 58 -5.72 3.62 4.43
N HIS A 59 -5.32 4.82 4.06
CA HIS A 59 -6.26 5.93 4.02
C HIS A 59 -7.37 5.68 3.00
N ALA A 60 -7.02 5.14 1.85
CA ALA A 60 -8.01 4.90 0.80
C ALA A 60 -8.97 3.78 1.18
N ALA A 61 -8.49 2.80 1.94
CA ALA A 61 -9.32 1.67 2.31
C ALA A 61 -10.16 1.95 3.55
N THR A 62 -9.74 2.90 4.38
CA THR A 62 -10.48 3.22 5.59
C THR A 62 -11.75 3.96 5.24
N PRO A 63 -12.88 3.50 5.69
CA PRO A 63 -14.13 4.21 5.44
C PRO A 63 -14.06 5.55 6.14
N GLU A 64 -14.52 6.49 5.46
CA GLU A 64 -14.37 7.71 5.99
C GLU A 64 -15.26 8.01 6.88
N ASP A 65 -15.48 7.99 7.56
CA ASP A 65 -16.31 8.19 8.43
C ASP A 65 -16.29 9.37 8.96
N ARG A 66 -16.44 10.01 8.67
CA ARG A 66 -16.43 11.00 8.97
C ARG A 66 -17.18 11.52 9.60
N PRO A 67 -17.19 12.01 10.10
CA PRO A 67 -17.82 12.39 10.88
C PRO A 67 -18.64 13.35 10.74
N HIS A 68 -18.93 13.40 10.61
CA HIS A 68 -19.49 14.08 10.44
C HIS A 68 -19.90 14.61 11.09
N ASP A 69 -20.01 14.66 11.40
CA ASP A 69 -20.37 15.23 11.84
C ASP A 69 -20.64 15.73 11.80
#